data_59c6e46e2d9e1f8d58d3a5bd646a1cb6
#
_entry.id   59c6e46e2d9e1f8d58d3a5bd646a1cb6
#
_cell.length_a   1.000
_cell.length_b   1.000
_cell.length_c   1.000
_cell.angle_alpha   90.00
_cell.angle_beta   90.00
_cell.angle_gamma   90.00
#
_symmetry.space_group_name_H-M   'P 1'
#
loop_
_entity.id
_entity.type
_entity.pdbx_description
1 polymer ?
#
loop_
_entity_poly.entity_id
_entity_poly.type
_entity_poly.pdbx_seq_one_letter_code
_entity_poly.pdbx_strand_id
1 'polypeptide(L)'
;MPHSTRVAAPRRLALAAALAAALCGTASAQTTELVIATVNNGHMIEMQKLSKHFEQAHPDIKLNWVTLEEGVLRQRVTTDIATKGGQFDVMTIGMYEAPIWGKKGWLQELKTDAAYDVDDLLPAVRNGLTVDGKLFAAPFYGESSMLMYRKDLADKAGVQVPERPTWPQIKDLAAKMHDPKNGVYGICLRGKPGWGDNMAFLTTLVNTFGGQWFDMQWKPQLESKPWKEAITFYVDLLKNYGPPGSSANSFNEILALTNSGKCGMWVDATIAASFVADPKQSKVAEHMVFAQAPTMHTPKGANWLWSWNLAIPAGSKKVDAAQKFITWSTSKDYIQLVAKTNGWANVPTGTRKSTYASPEFQKAARFAAAEKTAIDSANPTDSTLPKSPYVGVQFAAIPEFQSIGIAVGQQMSSALAGRTSVDAALKASQVAAEREMKKAGYYK
;
A
#
# COMPACT_ATOMS: atom_id res chain seq x y z
N MET A 1 -28.44 -38.26 92.62
CA MET A 1 -28.68 -37.06 91.83
C MET A 1 -27.60 -36.98 90.77
N PRO A 2 -27.87 -37.24 89.52
CA PRO A 2 -26.85 -37.11 88.52
C PRO A 2 -27.03 -35.85 87.68
N HIS A 3 -25.94 -35.16 87.45
CA HIS A 3 -25.80 -34.00 86.57
C HIS A 3 -25.75 -34.42 85.13
N SER A 4 -26.62 -33.84 84.32
CA SER A 4 -26.61 -33.98 82.87
C SER A 4 -25.70 -32.92 82.22
N THR A 5 -24.67 -33.34 81.59
CA THR A 5 -23.82 -32.50 80.71
C THR A 5 -24.36 -32.51 79.25
N ARG A 6 -24.81 -31.36 78.78
CA ARG A 6 -25.17 -31.15 77.38
C ARG A 6 -23.89 -30.89 76.53
N VAL A 7 -23.69 -31.71 75.57
CA VAL A 7 -22.67 -31.52 74.58
C VAL A 7 -23.14 -30.53 73.51
N ALA A 8 -22.42 -29.42 73.32
CA ALA A 8 -22.64 -28.47 72.26
C ALA A 8 -21.94 -28.94 70.94
N ALA A 9 -22.70 -29.17 69.93
CA ALA A 9 -22.20 -29.53 68.56
C ALA A 9 -21.58 -28.33 67.82
N PRO A 10 -20.62 -28.54 66.92
CA PRO A 10 -19.79 -27.48 66.43
C PRO A 10 -20.43 -26.75 65.17
N ARG A 11 -20.81 -25.51 65.46
CA ARG A 11 -21.26 -24.56 64.40
C ARG A 11 -20.10 -23.98 63.52
N ARG A 12 -18.89 -24.52 63.59
CA ARG A 12 -17.68 -23.93 62.93
C ARG A 12 -17.32 -24.54 61.56
N LEU A 13 -17.94 -25.66 61.14
CA LEU A 13 -17.65 -26.26 59.86
C LEU A 13 -18.47 -25.70 58.66
N ALA A 14 -19.61 -25.08 58.88
CA ALA A 14 -20.46 -24.55 57.82
C ALA A 14 -19.98 -23.19 57.28
N LEU A 15 -19.20 -22.41 58.04
CA LEU A 15 -18.66 -21.13 57.57
C LEU A 15 -17.40 -21.27 56.69
N ALA A 16 -16.62 -22.34 56.83
CA ALA A 16 -15.43 -22.56 56.03
C ALA A 16 -15.74 -23.04 54.61
N ALA A 17 -16.86 -23.76 54.40
CA ALA A 17 -17.30 -24.19 53.09
C ALA A 17 -17.92 -23.07 52.24
N ALA A 18 -18.53 -22.06 52.87
CA ALA A 18 -19.09 -20.88 52.18
C ALA A 18 -18.02 -19.86 51.76
N LEU A 19 -16.86 -19.77 52.43
CA LEU A 19 -15.74 -18.94 52.02
C LEU A 19 -14.88 -19.56 50.90
N ALA A 20 -14.83 -20.89 50.78
CA ALA A 20 -14.13 -21.57 49.71
C ALA A 20 -14.89 -21.49 48.35
N ALA A 21 -16.22 -21.36 48.36
CA ALA A 21 -17.04 -21.19 47.15
C ALA A 21 -17.03 -19.74 46.61
N ALA A 22 -16.67 -18.75 47.45
CA ALA A 22 -16.58 -17.34 47.03
C ALA A 22 -15.23 -16.95 46.40
N LEU A 23 -14.24 -17.86 46.42
CA LEU A 23 -12.89 -17.68 45.81
C LEU A 23 -12.74 -18.33 44.41
N CYS A 24 -13.81 -18.92 43.85
CA CYS A 24 -13.91 -19.08 42.41
C CYS A 24 -14.23 -17.73 41.80
N GLY A 25 -13.35 -16.75 42.04
CA GLY A 25 -13.34 -15.51 41.33
C GLY A 25 -13.27 -15.84 39.83
N THR A 26 -14.23 -15.37 39.08
CA THR A 26 -14.14 -15.26 37.64
C THR A 26 -12.75 -14.73 37.33
N ALA A 27 -11.86 -15.59 36.87
CA ALA A 27 -10.64 -15.15 36.23
C ALA A 27 -11.11 -14.32 35.03
N SER A 28 -11.22 -13.01 35.25
CA SER A 28 -11.43 -12.06 34.14
C SER A 28 -10.28 -12.35 33.23
N ALA A 29 -10.53 -13.01 32.11
CA ALA A 29 -9.53 -13.24 31.09
C ALA A 29 -8.93 -11.86 30.81
N GLN A 30 -7.64 -11.70 31.09
CA GLN A 30 -6.95 -10.42 30.90
C GLN A 30 -7.04 -10.09 29.43
N THR A 31 -7.78 -9.04 29.09
CA THR A 31 -7.97 -8.61 27.72
C THR A 31 -6.61 -8.20 27.13
N THR A 32 -6.24 -8.82 26.03
CA THR A 32 -5.02 -8.48 25.27
C THR A 32 -5.33 -7.32 24.33
N GLU A 33 -4.73 -6.17 24.55
CA GLU A 33 -4.81 -5.03 23.62
C GLU A 33 -3.72 -5.12 22.57
N LEU A 34 -4.07 -5.10 21.28
CA LEU A 34 -3.13 -5.01 20.15
C LEU A 34 -3.04 -3.57 19.66
N VAL A 35 -1.85 -3.02 19.63
CA VAL A 35 -1.58 -1.72 19.00
C VAL A 35 -1.18 -1.92 17.54
N ILE A 36 -2.00 -1.38 16.63
CA ILE A 36 -1.89 -1.60 15.18
C ILE A 36 -1.54 -0.29 14.50
N ALA A 37 -0.34 -0.19 13.91
CA ALA A 37 0.02 0.93 13.03
C ALA A 37 -0.48 0.66 11.61
N THR A 38 -1.25 1.59 11.05
CA THR A 38 -1.78 1.46 9.70
C THR A 38 -1.82 2.77 8.93
N VAL A 39 -1.89 2.67 7.59
CA VAL A 39 -2.04 3.80 6.70
C VAL A 39 -3.51 4.20 6.56
N ASN A 40 -3.77 5.48 6.27
CA ASN A 40 -5.12 6.04 6.12
C ASN A 40 -5.75 5.81 4.73
N ASN A 41 -5.40 4.72 4.04
CA ASN A 41 -5.99 4.35 2.76
C ASN A 41 -7.38 3.73 2.95
N GLY A 42 -8.26 3.87 1.95
CA GLY A 42 -9.67 3.52 2.06
C GLY A 42 -9.94 2.09 2.54
N HIS A 43 -9.23 1.08 1.98
CA HIS A 43 -9.41 -0.31 2.43
C HIS A 43 -8.93 -0.57 3.87
N MET A 44 -7.90 0.17 4.34
CA MET A 44 -7.46 0.10 5.73
C MET A 44 -8.46 0.74 6.69
N ILE A 45 -9.09 1.83 6.28
CA ILE A 45 -10.20 2.45 7.04
C ILE A 45 -11.40 1.51 7.10
N GLU A 46 -11.71 0.81 6.01
CA GLU A 46 -12.79 -0.17 5.99
C GLU A 46 -12.49 -1.39 6.88
N MET A 47 -11.24 -1.87 6.89
CA MET A 47 -10.80 -2.92 7.82
C MET A 47 -11.03 -2.51 9.29
N GLN A 48 -10.74 -1.25 9.64
CA GLN A 48 -11.00 -0.75 11.00
C GLN A 48 -12.48 -0.81 11.36
N LYS A 49 -13.38 -0.42 10.45
CA LYS A 49 -14.83 -0.49 10.67
C LYS A 49 -15.32 -1.93 10.84
N LEU A 50 -14.79 -2.86 10.06
CA LEU A 50 -15.17 -4.28 10.08
C LEU A 50 -14.48 -5.06 11.20
N SER A 51 -13.44 -4.53 11.82
CA SER A 51 -12.67 -5.22 12.88
C SER A 51 -13.50 -5.54 14.13
N LYS A 52 -14.64 -4.89 14.33
CA LYS A 52 -15.62 -5.28 15.38
C LYS A 52 -16.09 -6.73 15.23
N HIS A 53 -16.12 -7.31 14.01
CA HIS A 53 -16.45 -8.72 13.81
C HIS A 53 -15.35 -9.63 14.37
N PHE A 54 -14.09 -9.22 14.26
CA PHE A 54 -12.97 -9.92 14.90
C PHE A 54 -13.07 -9.84 16.42
N GLU A 55 -13.30 -8.66 16.99
CA GLU A 55 -13.42 -8.49 18.46
C GLU A 55 -14.63 -9.23 19.04
N GLN A 56 -15.72 -9.38 18.29
CA GLN A 56 -16.87 -10.21 18.68
C GLN A 56 -16.52 -11.71 18.70
N ALA A 57 -15.71 -12.18 17.75
CA ALA A 57 -15.24 -13.57 17.70
C ALA A 57 -14.11 -13.85 18.71
N HIS A 58 -13.38 -12.82 19.13
CA HIS A 58 -12.26 -12.87 20.05
C HIS A 58 -12.41 -11.82 21.16
N PRO A 59 -13.34 -12.02 22.13
CA PRO A 59 -13.66 -11.01 23.14
C PRO A 59 -12.50 -10.75 24.13
N ASP A 60 -11.51 -11.63 24.14
CA ASP A 60 -10.25 -11.52 24.88
C ASP A 60 -9.20 -10.62 24.17
N ILE A 61 -9.48 -10.14 22.94
CA ILE A 61 -8.58 -9.27 22.18
C ILE A 61 -9.27 -7.94 21.86
N LYS A 62 -8.57 -6.83 22.11
CA LYS A 62 -8.97 -5.48 21.74
C LYS A 62 -7.99 -4.87 20.75
N LEU A 63 -8.50 -4.09 19.81
CA LEU A 63 -7.72 -3.46 18.75
C LEU A 63 -7.60 -1.96 18.99
N ASN A 64 -6.38 -1.47 19.13
CA ASN A 64 -6.06 -0.05 19.28
C ASN A 64 -5.35 0.43 18.00
N TRP A 65 -6.02 1.28 17.22
CA TRP A 65 -5.56 1.72 15.92
C TRP A 65 -4.76 3.01 15.97
N VAL A 66 -3.58 3.00 15.38
CA VAL A 66 -2.75 4.18 15.11
C VAL A 66 -2.72 4.39 13.60
N THR A 67 -3.68 5.19 13.11
CA THR A 67 -3.86 5.46 11.68
C THR A 67 -3.08 6.71 11.30
N LEU A 68 -2.19 6.59 10.32
CA LEU A 68 -1.24 7.62 9.92
C LEU A 68 -1.26 7.84 8.41
N GLU A 69 -0.85 9.01 7.99
CA GLU A 69 -0.50 9.30 6.61
C GLU A 69 0.73 8.50 6.21
N GLU A 70 0.85 8.11 4.93
CA GLU A 70 1.83 7.13 4.45
C GLU A 70 3.26 7.46 4.84
N GLY A 71 3.73 8.68 4.57
CA GLY A 71 5.10 9.08 4.87
C GLY A 71 5.41 9.06 6.37
N VAL A 72 4.42 9.46 7.20
CA VAL A 72 4.52 9.44 8.66
C VAL A 72 4.51 8.00 9.18
N LEU A 73 3.64 7.14 8.64
CA LEU A 73 3.61 5.71 9.00
C LEU A 73 4.97 5.07 8.76
N ARG A 74 5.51 5.21 7.54
CA ARG A 74 6.79 4.60 7.16
C ARG A 74 7.93 5.03 8.07
N GLN A 75 8.03 6.32 8.36
CA GLN A 75 9.05 6.82 9.27
C GLN A 75 8.88 6.25 10.68
N ARG A 76 7.65 6.22 11.18
CA ARG A 76 7.36 5.81 12.55
C ARG A 76 7.59 4.32 12.78
N VAL A 77 7.08 3.45 11.88
CA VAL A 77 7.31 2.00 11.98
C VAL A 77 8.77 1.62 11.75
N THR A 78 9.48 2.32 10.84
CA THR A 78 10.93 2.10 10.64
C THR A 78 11.72 2.47 11.88
N THR A 79 11.41 3.59 12.51
CA THR A 79 12.09 4.01 13.75
C THR A 79 11.81 3.01 14.87
N ASP A 80 10.54 2.65 15.09
CA ASP A 80 10.14 1.73 16.15
C ASP A 80 10.84 0.36 16.04
N ILE A 81 10.80 -0.24 14.84
CA ILE A 81 11.39 -1.56 14.63
C ILE A 81 12.93 -1.53 14.72
N ALA A 82 13.58 -0.48 14.20
CA ALA A 82 15.04 -0.34 14.23
C ALA A 82 15.58 -0.11 15.64
N THR A 83 14.84 0.60 16.49
CA THR A 83 15.21 0.89 17.89
C THR A 83 14.66 -0.17 18.86
N LYS A 84 13.91 -1.16 18.39
CA LYS A 84 13.17 -2.14 19.22
C LYS A 84 12.25 -1.45 20.22
N GLY A 85 11.59 -0.37 19.78
CA GLY A 85 10.75 0.50 20.62
C GLY A 85 9.52 -0.20 21.19
N GLY A 86 8.96 -1.18 20.48
CA GLY A 86 7.84 -1.99 20.96
C GLY A 86 6.51 -1.23 21.06
N GLN A 87 6.35 -0.14 20.27
CA GLN A 87 5.12 0.65 20.27
C GLN A 87 3.96 -0.09 19.60
N PHE A 88 4.27 -0.99 18.65
CA PHE A 88 3.28 -1.67 17.84
C PHE A 88 3.38 -3.18 17.94
N ASP A 89 2.21 -3.84 17.97
CA ASP A 89 2.09 -5.30 17.94
C ASP A 89 1.84 -5.82 16.50
N VAL A 90 1.17 -4.99 15.67
CA VAL A 90 0.98 -5.22 14.24
C VAL A 90 1.37 -3.97 13.48
N MET A 91 2.12 -4.14 12.42
CA MET A 91 2.55 -3.05 11.52
C MET A 91 2.03 -3.28 10.12
N THR A 92 1.41 -2.24 9.53
CA THR A 92 1.14 -2.20 8.10
C THR A 92 2.42 -1.76 7.38
N ILE A 93 2.97 -2.65 6.56
CA ILE A 93 4.23 -2.46 5.83
C ILE A 93 4.08 -2.87 4.37
N GLY A 94 5.01 -2.45 3.52
CA GLY A 94 5.00 -2.78 2.10
C GLY A 94 5.92 -3.93 1.71
N MET A 95 5.91 -4.24 0.42
CA MET A 95 6.83 -5.21 -0.19
C MET A 95 8.30 -4.75 -0.16
N TYR A 96 8.55 -3.48 0.10
CA TYR A 96 9.90 -2.95 0.31
C TYR A 96 10.44 -3.37 1.67
N GLU A 97 9.67 -3.14 2.73
CA GLU A 97 10.09 -3.39 4.11
C GLU A 97 10.15 -4.89 4.44
N ALA A 98 9.15 -5.66 4.02
CA ALA A 98 8.99 -7.06 4.44
C ALA A 98 10.23 -7.93 4.18
N PRO A 99 10.85 -7.97 2.98
CA PRO A 99 12.03 -8.81 2.75
C PRO A 99 13.29 -8.25 3.44
N ILE A 100 13.45 -6.92 3.53
CA ILE A 100 14.59 -6.30 4.19
C ILE A 100 14.55 -6.58 5.70
N TRP A 101 13.39 -6.40 6.33
CA TRP A 101 13.22 -6.60 7.77
C TRP A 101 13.16 -8.08 8.15
N GLY A 102 12.59 -8.92 7.29
CA GLY A 102 12.61 -10.38 7.45
C GLY A 102 14.05 -10.93 7.51
N LYS A 103 14.90 -10.53 6.54
CA LYS A 103 16.33 -10.91 6.54
C LYS A 103 17.11 -10.43 7.77
N LYS A 104 16.72 -9.27 8.33
CA LYS A 104 17.34 -8.74 9.56
C LYS A 104 16.82 -9.40 10.84
N GLY A 105 15.84 -10.31 10.77
CA GLY A 105 15.21 -10.92 11.94
C GLY A 105 14.39 -9.91 12.76
N TRP A 106 13.89 -8.86 12.13
CA TRP A 106 13.08 -7.83 12.78
C TRP A 106 11.59 -8.15 12.78
N LEU A 107 11.15 -9.11 11.97
CA LEU A 107 9.77 -9.59 11.90
C LEU A 107 9.66 -11.02 12.41
N GLN A 108 8.50 -11.36 12.96
CA GLN A 108 8.11 -12.74 13.24
C GLN A 108 7.74 -13.43 11.93
N GLU A 109 8.10 -14.71 11.81
CA GLU A 109 7.56 -15.59 10.78
C GLU A 109 6.07 -15.80 11.03
N LEU A 110 5.24 -15.58 10.03
CA LEU A 110 3.81 -15.85 10.10
C LEU A 110 3.55 -17.35 9.90
N LYS A 111 2.81 -17.93 10.82
CA LYS A 111 2.35 -19.32 10.72
C LYS A 111 1.03 -19.35 9.98
N THR A 112 0.97 -20.10 8.90
CA THR A 112 -0.25 -20.29 8.12
C THR A 112 -0.66 -21.76 8.16
N ASP A 113 -1.96 -21.98 8.31
CA ASP A 113 -2.57 -23.31 8.23
C ASP A 113 -3.17 -23.59 6.85
N ALA A 114 -3.74 -24.75 6.67
CA ALA A 114 -4.39 -25.14 5.43
C ALA A 114 -5.62 -24.26 5.11
N ALA A 115 -6.31 -23.71 6.12
CA ALA A 115 -7.48 -22.87 5.94
C ALA A 115 -7.09 -21.48 5.41
N TYR A 116 -5.93 -20.96 5.81
CA TYR A 116 -5.40 -19.71 5.26
C TYR A 116 -5.10 -19.82 3.77
N ASP A 117 -4.69 -21.00 3.31
CA ASP A 117 -4.42 -21.31 1.90
C ASP A 117 -3.42 -20.33 1.27
N VAL A 118 -2.17 -20.44 1.70
CA VAL A 118 -1.07 -19.59 1.20
C VAL A 118 -0.83 -19.77 -0.31
N ASP A 119 -1.21 -20.91 -0.88
CA ASP A 119 -1.05 -21.20 -2.31
C ASP A 119 -2.09 -20.48 -3.18
N ASP A 120 -3.19 -19.99 -2.59
CA ASP A 120 -4.16 -19.13 -3.25
C ASP A 120 -3.61 -17.70 -3.44
N LEU A 121 -2.57 -17.30 -2.71
CA LEU A 121 -1.95 -15.99 -2.93
C LEU A 121 -1.34 -15.90 -4.33
N LEU A 122 -1.43 -14.72 -4.94
CA LEU A 122 -0.78 -14.45 -6.21
C LEU A 122 0.74 -14.62 -6.06
N PRO A 123 1.39 -15.41 -6.93
CA PRO A 123 2.80 -15.75 -6.77
C PRO A 123 3.73 -14.53 -6.66
N ALA A 124 3.49 -13.49 -7.46
CA ALA A 124 4.29 -12.27 -7.45
C ALA A 124 4.24 -11.56 -6.08
N VAL A 125 3.06 -11.51 -5.45
CA VAL A 125 2.86 -10.90 -4.12
C VAL A 125 3.46 -11.80 -3.04
N ARG A 126 3.13 -13.09 -3.03
CA ARG A 126 3.66 -14.06 -2.06
C ARG A 126 5.17 -14.06 -2.04
N ASN A 127 5.81 -14.15 -3.22
CA ASN A 127 7.27 -14.21 -3.33
C ASN A 127 7.95 -12.93 -2.80
N GLY A 128 7.33 -11.77 -2.98
CA GLY A 128 7.83 -10.50 -2.43
C GLY A 128 7.76 -10.38 -0.90
N LEU A 129 7.01 -11.28 -0.23
CA LEU A 129 6.82 -11.28 1.23
C LEU A 129 7.52 -12.47 1.91
N THR A 130 8.17 -13.31 1.10
CA THR A 130 8.82 -14.55 1.55
C THR A 130 10.34 -14.38 1.51
N VAL A 131 11.00 -14.80 2.57
CA VAL A 131 12.46 -14.84 2.69
C VAL A 131 12.85 -16.25 3.17
N ASP A 132 13.75 -16.92 2.47
CA ASP A 132 14.23 -18.27 2.78
C ASP A 132 13.07 -19.27 3.03
N GLY A 133 12.02 -19.19 2.19
CA GLY A 133 10.84 -20.06 2.28
C GLY A 133 9.85 -19.69 3.39
N LYS A 134 10.08 -18.62 4.16
CA LYS A 134 9.26 -18.18 5.30
C LYS A 134 8.50 -16.92 4.97
N LEU A 135 7.20 -16.87 5.31
CA LEU A 135 6.36 -15.72 5.12
C LEU A 135 6.50 -14.75 6.31
N PHE A 136 6.86 -13.49 6.08
CA PHE A 136 7.06 -12.50 7.14
C PHE A 136 5.98 -11.42 7.18
N ALA A 137 5.12 -11.34 6.18
CA ALA A 137 3.97 -10.45 6.16
C ALA A 137 2.83 -11.08 5.36
N ALA A 138 1.59 -10.82 5.76
CA ALA A 138 0.40 -11.30 5.07
C ALA A 138 -0.19 -10.16 4.21
N PRO A 139 -0.43 -10.36 2.91
CA PRO A 139 -0.91 -9.32 2.04
C PRO A 139 -2.39 -9.03 2.31
N PHE A 140 -2.69 -7.75 2.61
CA PHE A 140 -4.06 -7.29 2.80
C PHE A 140 -4.70 -6.87 1.48
N TYR A 141 -4.02 -6.03 0.69
CA TYR A 141 -4.32 -5.82 -0.72
C TYR A 141 -3.04 -5.64 -1.53
N GLY A 142 -3.11 -6.04 -2.79
CA GLY A 142 -2.04 -5.85 -3.76
C GLY A 142 -2.48 -4.94 -4.90
N GLU A 143 -1.53 -4.35 -5.60
CA GLU A 143 -1.79 -3.40 -6.66
C GLU A 143 -0.66 -3.34 -7.68
N SER A 144 -1.01 -2.94 -8.88
CA SER A 144 -0.11 -2.42 -9.89
C SER A 144 -0.49 -0.98 -10.20
N SER A 145 0.01 -0.44 -11.29
CA SER A 145 -0.40 0.87 -11.81
C SER A 145 -1.20 0.72 -13.11
N MET A 146 -2.16 1.62 -13.31
CA MET A 146 -2.95 1.68 -14.54
C MET A 146 -3.41 3.11 -14.84
N LEU A 147 -3.92 3.32 -16.05
CA LEU A 147 -4.63 4.53 -16.43
C LEU A 147 -6.12 4.39 -16.07
N MET A 148 -6.64 5.35 -15.35
CA MET A 148 -8.06 5.58 -15.11
C MET A 148 -8.47 6.85 -15.83
N TYR A 149 -9.53 6.83 -16.66
CA TYR A 149 -9.91 8.01 -17.43
C TYR A 149 -11.40 8.15 -17.63
N ARG A 150 -11.83 9.37 -17.88
CA ARG A 150 -13.20 9.78 -18.18
C ARG A 150 -13.52 9.50 -19.64
N LYS A 151 -14.25 8.39 -19.89
CA LYS A 151 -14.67 8.00 -21.24
C LYS A 151 -15.53 9.07 -21.93
N ASP A 152 -16.46 9.70 -21.21
CA ASP A 152 -17.30 10.77 -21.72
C ASP A 152 -16.48 11.96 -22.25
N LEU A 153 -15.37 12.30 -21.57
CA LEU A 153 -14.48 13.35 -22.04
C LEU A 153 -13.62 12.91 -23.23
N ALA A 154 -13.17 11.64 -23.25
CA ALA A 154 -12.45 11.08 -24.39
C ALA A 154 -13.34 11.03 -25.64
N ASP A 155 -14.59 10.58 -25.49
CA ASP A 155 -15.57 10.53 -26.58
C ASP A 155 -15.87 11.95 -27.12
N LYS A 156 -16.06 12.93 -26.23
CA LYS A 156 -16.22 14.34 -26.58
C LYS A 156 -15.01 14.88 -27.36
N ALA A 157 -13.82 14.43 -27.01
CA ALA A 157 -12.56 14.80 -27.68
C ALA A 157 -12.33 14.04 -29.01
N GLY A 158 -13.19 13.06 -29.34
CA GLY A 158 -13.03 12.20 -30.53
C GLY A 158 -11.83 11.27 -30.44
N VAL A 159 -11.41 10.86 -29.23
CA VAL A 159 -10.22 10.03 -28.99
C VAL A 159 -10.63 8.67 -28.46
N GLN A 160 -10.13 7.61 -29.11
CA GLN A 160 -10.17 6.26 -28.56
C GLN A 160 -8.86 5.96 -27.85
N VAL A 161 -8.93 5.61 -26.57
CA VAL A 161 -7.76 5.25 -25.78
C VAL A 161 -7.46 3.76 -25.99
N PRO A 162 -6.26 3.39 -26.48
CA PRO A 162 -5.90 1.99 -26.66
C PRO A 162 -5.71 1.31 -25.28
N GLU A 163 -5.75 -0.04 -25.28
CA GLU A 163 -5.54 -0.84 -24.07
C GLU A 163 -4.22 -0.48 -23.35
N ARG A 164 -3.16 -0.23 -24.10
CA ARG A 164 -1.87 0.28 -23.57
C ARG A 164 -1.47 1.54 -24.33
N PRO A 165 -1.81 2.73 -23.80
CA PRO A 165 -1.47 4.00 -24.42
C PRO A 165 0.01 4.35 -24.27
N THR A 166 0.45 5.33 -25.07
CA THR A 166 1.75 5.96 -24.90
C THR A 166 1.64 7.31 -24.18
N TRP A 167 2.71 7.77 -23.56
CA TRP A 167 2.73 9.08 -22.88
C TRP A 167 2.44 10.25 -23.81
N PRO A 168 2.89 10.28 -25.09
CA PRO A 168 2.44 11.29 -26.06
C PRO A 168 0.93 11.30 -26.27
N GLN A 169 0.30 10.13 -26.43
CA GLN A 169 -1.17 10.03 -26.54
C GLN A 169 -1.88 10.55 -25.28
N ILE A 170 -1.34 10.26 -24.10
CA ILE A 170 -1.86 10.78 -22.85
C ILE A 170 -1.74 12.30 -22.76
N LYS A 171 -0.61 12.88 -23.19
CA LYS A 171 -0.42 14.34 -23.21
C LYS A 171 -1.42 15.01 -24.16
N ASP A 172 -1.62 14.47 -25.35
CA ASP A 172 -2.59 15.00 -26.33
C ASP A 172 -4.02 14.91 -25.79
N LEU A 173 -4.37 13.80 -25.15
CA LEU A 173 -5.69 13.64 -24.53
C LEU A 173 -5.87 14.55 -23.33
N ALA A 174 -4.83 14.74 -22.50
CA ALA A 174 -4.85 15.67 -21.38
C ALA A 174 -5.16 17.11 -21.85
N ALA A 175 -4.51 17.54 -22.94
CA ALA A 175 -4.76 18.85 -23.55
C ALA A 175 -6.22 19.02 -24.00
N LYS A 176 -6.81 17.98 -24.60
CA LYS A 176 -8.20 18.01 -25.09
C LYS A 176 -9.23 17.94 -23.97
N MET A 177 -8.92 17.26 -22.85
CA MET A 177 -9.80 17.15 -21.71
C MET A 177 -9.71 18.35 -20.75
N HIS A 178 -8.65 19.17 -20.87
CA HIS A 178 -8.38 20.25 -19.92
C HIS A 178 -9.34 21.42 -20.09
N ASP A 179 -10.21 21.60 -19.11
CA ASP A 179 -11.21 22.67 -19.07
C ASP A 179 -11.24 23.30 -17.66
N PRO A 180 -10.20 24.07 -17.30
CA PRO A 180 -10.08 24.63 -15.95
C PRO A 180 -11.17 25.65 -15.62
N LYS A 181 -11.84 26.24 -16.62
CA LYS A 181 -12.99 27.14 -16.42
C LYS A 181 -14.18 26.40 -15.81
N ASN A 182 -14.34 25.13 -16.18
CA ASN A 182 -15.37 24.24 -15.63
C ASN A 182 -14.83 23.31 -14.51
N GLY A 183 -13.61 23.57 -14.03
CA GLY A 183 -12.98 22.83 -12.92
C GLY A 183 -12.50 21.45 -13.29
N VAL A 184 -12.28 21.15 -14.59
CA VAL A 184 -11.76 19.86 -15.07
C VAL A 184 -10.31 20.02 -15.51
N TYR A 185 -9.43 19.24 -14.91
CA TYR A 185 -8.02 19.17 -15.26
C TYR A 185 -7.77 17.93 -16.11
N GLY A 186 -6.95 18.05 -17.16
CA GLY A 186 -6.73 16.99 -18.13
C GLY A 186 -6.15 15.73 -17.49
N ILE A 187 -5.23 15.89 -16.53
CA ILE A 187 -4.60 14.78 -15.82
C ILE A 187 -4.22 15.17 -14.39
N CYS A 188 -4.38 14.23 -13.45
CA CYS A 188 -3.90 14.35 -12.08
C CYS A 188 -2.86 13.27 -11.82
N LEU A 189 -1.70 13.67 -11.26
CA LEU A 189 -0.60 12.76 -10.92
C LEU A 189 -0.01 13.15 -9.56
N ARG A 190 0.61 12.19 -8.87
CA ARG A 190 1.24 12.42 -7.57
C ARG A 190 2.39 13.42 -7.67
N GLY A 191 2.37 14.45 -6.83
CA GLY A 191 3.42 15.47 -6.74
C GLY A 191 3.94 15.70 -5.33
N LYS A 192 3.22 15.22 -4.29
CA LYS A 192 3.64 15.28 -2.89
C LYS A 192 4.95 14.53 -2.68
N PRO A 193 5.95 15.12 -1.97
CA PRO A 193 7.24 14.48 -1.82
C PRO A 193 7.19 13.23 -0.94
N GLY A 194 7.78 12.15 -1.42
CA GLY A 194 7.90 10.88 -0.69
C GLY A 194 8.27 9.75 -1.64
N TRP A 195 9.02 8.77 -1.15
CA TRP A 195 9.39 7.64 -1.98
C TRP A 195 8.16 6.77 -2.37
N GLY A 196 7.17 6.65 -1.49
CA GLY A 196 5.90 6.00 -1.76
C GLY A 196 4.83 6.94 -2.35
N ASP A 197 5.07 8.25 -2.32
CA ASP A 197 4.22 9.29 -2.90
C ASP A 197 4.59 9.57 -4.37
N ASN A 198 5.22 10.73 -4.67
CA ASN A 198 5.55 11.08 -6.04
C ASN A 198 6.58 10.13 -6.68
N MET A 199 7.54 9.58 -5.91
CA MET A 199 8.57 8.73 -6.49
C MET A 199 8.07 7.35 -6.90
N ALA A 200 7.01 6.82 -6.29
CA ALA A 200 6.37 5.59 -6.78
C ALA A 200 5.92 5.76 -8.23
N PHE A 201 5.23 6.85 -8.55
CA PHE A 201 4.82 7.17 -9.91
C PHE A 201 6.01 7.56 -10.81
N LEU A 202 6.86 8.49 -10.35
CA LEU A 202 7.96 9.00 -11.16
C LEU A 202 8.98 7.93 -11.54
N THR A 203 9.22 6.95 -10.67
CA THR A 203 10.10 5.82 -11.00
C THR A 203 9.55 5.02 -12.19
N THR A 204 8.25 4.72 -12.21
CA THR A 204 7.65 4.01 -13.36
C THR A 204 7.68 4.85 -14.64
N LEU A 205 7.45 6.15 -14.52
CA LEU A 205 7.61 7.06 -15.65
C LEU A 205 9.03 6.99 -16.22
N VAL A 206 10.04 7.18 -15.34
CA VAL A 206 11.46 7.13 -15.73
C VAL A 206 11.84 5.79 -16.34
N ASN A 207 11.37 4.67 -15.80
CA ASN A 207 11.58 3.34 -16.36
C ASN A 207 11.11 3.28 -17.83
N THR A 208 9.90 3.79 -18.12
CA THR A 208 9.36 3.79 -19.50
C THR A 208 10.13 4.71 -20.45
N PHE A 209 10.80 5.73 -19.94
CA PHE A 209 11.72 6.58 -20.70
C PHE A 209 13.10 5.93 -20.91
N GLY A 210 13.31 4.72 -20.36
CA GLY A 210 14.56 3.96 -20.47
C GLY A 210 15.58 4.28 -19.38
N GLY A 211 15.17 4.92 -18.28
CA GLY A 211 16.03 5.25 -17.16
C GLY A 211 16.11 4.15 -16.10
N GLN A 212 16.95 4.36 -15.12
CA GLN A 212 17.16 3.50 -13.94
C GLN A 212 17.72 4.33 -12.78
N TRP A 213 17.59 3.79 -11.54
CA TRP A 213 18.16 4.45 -10.36
C TRP A 213 19.69 4.33 -10.31
N PHE A 214 20.21 3.14 -10.54
CA PHE A 214 21.61 2.79 -10.40
C PHE A 214 22.07 1.93 -11.58
N ASP A 215 23.30 2.16 -12.06
CA ASP A 215 23.95 1.28 -13.00
C ASP A 215 24.51 0.01 -12.32
N MET A 216 25.08 -0.90 -13.10
CA MET A 216 25.62 -2.18 -12.58
C MET A 216 26.79 -1.99 -11.59
N GLN A 217 27.36 -0.80 -11.47
CA GLN A 217 28.34 -0.40 -10.47
C GLN A 217 27.74 0.34 -9.30
N TRP A 218 26.40 0.31 -9.17
CA TRP A 218 25.62 1.01 -8.13
C TRP A 218 25.77 2.53 -8.13
N LYS A 219 26.26 3.12 -9.22
CA LYS A 219 26.32 4.58 -9.36
C LYS A 219 24.95 5.13 -9.72
N PRO A 220 24.46 6.15 -9.03
CA PRO A 220 23.18 6.79 -9.34
C PRO A 220 23.17 7.36 -10.75
N GLN A 221 22.02 7.29 -11.42
CA GLN A 221 21.83 7.69 -12.80
C GLN A 221 20.82 8.85 -12.98
N LEU A 222 20.68 9.68 -11.95
CA LEU A 222 19.63 10.71 -11.88
C LEU A 222 19.86 11.92 -12.79
N GLU A 223 21.08 12.14 -13.28
CA GLU A 223 21.39 13.16 -14.29
C GLU A 223 21.41 12.61 -15.73
N SER A 224 21.05 11.33 -15.91
CA SER A 224 21.01 10.71 -17.25
C SER A 224 19.93 11.33 -18.13
N LYS A 225 20.11 11.20 -19.45
CA LYS A 225 19.14 11.70 -20.44
C LYS A 225 17.71 11.20 -20.19
N PRO A 226 17.45 9.90 -19.92
CA PRO A 226 16.09 9.43 -19.64
C PRO A 226 15.44 10.07 -18.42
N TRP A 227 16.19 10.29 -17.33
CA TRP A 227 15.68 11.00 -16.16
C TRP A 227 15.31 12.44 -16.51
N LYS A 228 16.18 13.15 -17.20
CA LYS A 228 15.91 14.54 -17.61
C LYS A 228 14.68 14.65 -18.49
N GLU A 229 14.55 13.78 -19.47
CA GLU A 229 13.39 13.74 -20.37
C GLU A 229 12.10 13.43 -19.62
N ALA A 230 12.11 12.40 -18.76
CA ALA A 230 10.94 11.99 -17.98
C ALA A 230 10.47 13.08 -17.00
N ILE A 231 11.39 13.70 -16.25
CA ILE A 231 11.02 14.73 -15.27
C ILE A 231 10.60 16.02 -15.96
N THR A 232 11.25 16.39 -17.08
CA THR A 232 10.81 17.54 -17.90
C THR A 232 9.40 17.31 -18.43
N PHE A 233 9.13 16.13 -18.99
CA PHE A 233 7.80 15.75 -19.47
C PHE A 233 6.75 15.83 -18.35
N TYR A 234 7.03 15.28 -17.19
CA TYR A 234 6.14 15.29 -16.03
C TYR A 234 5.80 16.71 -15.56
N VAL A 235 6.82 17.55 -15.42
CA VAL A 235 6.63 18.94 -14.97
C VAL A 235 5.82 19.72 -16.00
N ASP A 236 6.13 19.57 -17.29
CA ASP A 236 5.41 20.20 -18.39
C ASP A 236 3.94 19.73 -18.44
N LEU A 237 3.71 18.43 -18.31
CA LEU A 237 2.37 17.84 -18.33
C LEU A 237 1.47 18.40 -17.22
N LEU A 238 1.96 18.41 -15.97
CA LEU A 238 1.19 18.90 -14.83
C LEU A 238 1.07 20.42 -14.79
N LYS A 239 2.09 21.14 -15.23
CA LYS A 239 2.03 22.61 -15.32
C LYS A 239 0.98 23.08 -16.31
N ASN A 240 0.81 22.39 -17.42
CA ASN A 240 -0.14 22.77 -18.46
C ASN A 240 -1.55 22.18 -18.24
N TYR A 241 -1.67 20.96 -17.72
CA TYR A 241 -2.93 20.21 -17.70
C TYR A 241 -3.31 19.65 -16.33
N GLY A 242 -2.46 19.80 -15.32
CA GLY A 242 -2.73 19.36 -13.94
C GLY A 242 -3.51 20.40 -13.11
N PRO A 243 -4.04 20.00 -11.95
CA PRO A 243 -4.69 20.91 -11.01
C PRO A 243 -3.66 21.83 -10.34
N PRO A 244 -4.07 23.05 -9.94
CA PRO A 244 -3.25 23.89 -9.08
C PRO A 244 -2.84 23.15 -7.80
N GLY A 245 -1.61 23.36 -7.34
CA GLY A 245 -1.12 22.71 -6.12
C GLY A 245 -0.77 21.23 -6.28
N SER A 246 -0.59 20.71 -7.51
CA SER A 246 -0.23 19.30 -7.78
C SER A 246 0.96 18.82 -6.94
N SER A 247 1.90 19.69 -6.57
CA SER A 247 3.06 19.35 -5.73
C SER A 247 2.70 18.97 -4.28
N ALA A 248 1.45 19.14 -3.86
CA ALA A 248 0.95 18.73 -2.55
C ALA A 248 0.01 17.52 -2.62
N ASN A 249 -0.34 17.04 -3.81
CA ASN A 249 -1.28 15.94 -4.00
C ASN A 249 -0.57 14.59 -4.03
N SER A 250 -1.08 13.64 -3.27
CA SER A 250 -0.75 12.23 -3.33
C SER A 250 -2.00 11.40 -3.64
N PHE A 251 -2.01 10.11 -3.34
CA PHE A 251 -3.10 9.19 -3.66
C PHE A 251 -4.48 9.68 -3.18
N ASN A 252 -4.62 10.03 -1.90
CA ASN A 252 -5.91 10.37 -1.31
C ASN A 252 -6.47 11.70 -1.84
N GLU A 253 -5.61 12.70 -2.04
CA GLU A 253 -6.00 13.99 -2.61
C GLU A 253 -6.47 13.83 -4.06
N ILE A 254 -5.75 13.02 -4.86
CA ILE A 254 -6.12 12.77 -6.27
C ILE A 254 -7.38 11.91 -6.36
N LEU A 255 -7.55 10.93 -5.49
CA LEU A 255 -8.78 10.15 -5.40
C LEU A 255 -10.00 11.07 -5.15
N ALA A 256 -9.88 12.01 -4.22
CA ALA A 256 -10.93 12.99 -3.95
C ALA A 256 -11.22 13.90 -5.15
N LEU A 257 -10.18 14.37 -5.86
CA LEU A 257 -10.32 15.15 -7.08
C LEU A 257 -11.01 14.35 -8.19
N THR A 258 -10.61 13.09 -8.38
CA THR A 258 -11.18 12.19 -9.40
C THR A 258 -12.64 11.88 -9.09
N ASN A 259 -12.95 11.50 -7.86
CA ASN A 259 -14.32 11.20 -7.43
C ASN A 259 -15.26 12.41 -7.53
N SER A 260 -14.72 13.62 -7.38
CA SER A 260 -15.49 14.87 -7.59
C SER A 260 -15.62 15.28 -9.06
N GLY A 261 -15.03 14.53 -10.00
CA GLY A 261 -15.08 14.79 -11.45
C GLY A 261 -14.07 15.80 -11.96
N LYS A 262 -13.10 16.21 -11.12
CA LYS A 262 -12.12 17.25 -11.46
C LYS A 262 -10.91 16.74 -12.26
N CYS A 263 -10.68 15.42 -12.34
CA CYS A 263 -9.61 14.82 -13.13
C CYS A 263 -10.17 14.14 -14.38
N GLY A 264 -9.67 14.49 -15.55
CA GLY A 264 -9.97 13.78 -16.81
C GLY A 264 -9.29 12.43 -16.86
N MET A 265 -8.04 12.36 -16.37
CA MET A 265 -7.23 11.15 -16.28
C MET A 265 -6.43 11.10 -14.98
N TRP A 266 -6.12 9.87 -14.56
CA TRP A 266 -5.25 9.56 -13.44
C TRP A 266 -4.46 8.28 -13.72
N VAL A 267 -3.14 8.33 -13.61
CA VAL A 267 -2.27 7.15 -13.68
C VAL A 267 -1.77 6.87 -12.29
N ASP A 268 -2.22 5.76 -11.70
CA ASP A 268 -1.92 5.43 -10.30
C ASP A 268 -2.25 3.96 -9.98
N ALA A 269 -2.20 3.61 -8.70
CA ALA A 269 -2.49 2.32 -8.14
C ALA A 269 -3.84 1.74 -8.61
N THR A 270 -3.83 0.50 -9.05
CA THR A 270 -5.02 -0.21 -9.53
C THR A 270 -6.12 -0.28 -8.46
N ILE A 271 -5.75 -0.30 -7.17
CA ILE A 271 -6.70 -0.33 -6.07
C ILE A 271 -7.66 0.87 -6.04
N ALA A 272 -7.27 2.01 -6.64
CA ALA A 272 -8.14 3.18 -6.76
C ALA A 272 -9.41 2.90 -7.56
N ALA A 273 -9.39 1.90 -8.44
CA ALA A 273 -10.50 1.57 -9.32
C ALA A 273 -11.78 1.22 -8.58
N SER A 274 -11.67 0.53 -7.44
CA SER A 274 -12.83 0.19 -6.60
C SER A 274 -13.56 1.44 -6.08
N PHE A 275 -12.83 2.52 -5.83
CA PHE A 275 -13.38 3.78 -5.33
C PHE A 275 -13.91 4.67 -6.47
N VAL A 276 -13.16 4.81 -7.56
CA VAL A 276 -13.58 5.68 -8.68
C VAL A 276 -14.72 5.08 -9.49
N ALA A 277 -14.92 3.76 -9.44
CA ALA A 277 -16.02 3.04 -10.09
C ALA A 277 -17.26 2.87 -9.18
N ASP A 278 -17.19 3.26 -7.91
CA ASP A 278 -18.31 3.15 -6.97
C ASP A 278 -19.19 4.40 -7.04
N PRO A 279 -20.48 4.28 -7.49
CA PRO A 279 -21.39 5.43 -7.57
C PRO A 279 -21.74 6.03 -6.19
N LYS A 280 -21.47 5.32 -5.08
CA LYS A 280 -21.64 5.85 -3.73
C LYS A 280 -20.52 6.83 -3.34
N GLN A 281 -19.37 6.74 -3.99
CA GLN A 281 -18.17 7.51 -3.67
C GLN A 281 -17.76 8.47 -4.78
N SER A 282 -18.05 8.14 -6.04
CA SER A 282 -17.62 8.91 -7.21
C SER A 282 -18.81 9.44 -7.99
N LYS A 283 -18.81 10.78 -8.23
CA LYS A 283 -19.82 11.44 -9.07
C LYS A 283 -19.72 11.07 -10.55
N VAL A 284 -18.59 10.48 -10.93
CA VAL A 284 -18.26 10.15 -12.32
C VAL A 284 -18.06 8.65 -12.54
N ALA A 285 -18.50 7.84 -11.57
CA ALA A 285 -18.29 6.39 -11.57
C ALA A 285 -18.68 5.73 -12.90
N GLU A 286 -19.85 6.05 -13.46
CA GLU A 286 -20.36 5.46 -14.69
C GLU A 286 -19.50 5.79 -15.94
N HIS A 287 -18.70 6.86 -15.87
CA HIS A 287 -17.84 7.33 -16.96
C HIS A 287 -16.40 6.86 -16.83
N MET A 288 -16.02 6.26 -15.70
CA MET A 288 -14.64 5.81 -15.47
C MET A 288 -14.38 4.51 -16.21
N VAL A 289 -13.28 4.48 -16.95
CA VAL A 289 -12.75 3.30 -17.65
C VAL A 289 -11.26 3.13 -17.37
N PHE A 290 -10.73 1.95 -17.65
CA PHE A 290 -9.44 1.48 -17.21
C PHE A 290 -8.62 0.95 -18.38
N ALA A 291 -7.35 1.35 -18.44
CA ALA A 291 -6.38 0.88 -19.41
C ALA A 291 -5.03 0.63 -18.72
N GLN A 292 -4.13 -0.06 -19.38
CA GLN A 292 -2.79 -0.30 -18.84
C GLN A 292 -2.02 1.02 -18.65
N ALA A 293 -1.05 1.02 -17.74
CA ALA A 293 -0.19 2.18 -17.53
C ALA A 293 0.51 2.58 -18.84
N PRO A 294 0.64 3.91 -19.09
CA PRO A 294 1.25 4.40 -20.34
C PRO A 294 2.73 4.05 -20.47
N THR A 295 3.19 3.89 -21.68
CA THR A 295 4.59 3.61 -22.03
C THR A 295 5.22 4.74 -22.83
N MET A 296 6.55 4.79 -22.93
CA MET A 296 7.29 5.72 -23.77
C MET A 296 8.19 4.96 -24.74
N HIS A 297 9.47 4.81 -24.42
CA HIS A 297 10.44 4.11 -25.28
C HIS A 297 10.45 2.60 -25.01
N THR A 298 9.93 2.17 -23.86
CA THR A 298 9.86 0.76 -23.48
C THR A 298 8.63 0.52 -22.58
N PRO A 299 8.03 -0.68 -22.59
CA PRO A 299 7.00 -1.07 -21.64
C PRO A 299 7.56 -1.51 -20.28
N LYS A 300 8.90 -1.70 -20.16
CA LYS A 300 9.53 -2.14 -18.91
C LYS A 300 9.26 -1.14 -17.78
N GLY A 301 8.82 -1.65 -16.65
CA GLY A 301 8.55 -0.89 -15.44
C GLY A 301 7.39 0.09 -15.52
N ALA A 302 6.53 0.01 -16.55
CA ALA A 302 5.29 0.79 -16.62
C ALA A 302 4.29 0.38 -15.54
N ASN A 303 4.17 -0.91 -15.28
CA ASN A 303 3.31 -1.47 -14.27
C ASN A 303 4.14 -1.81 -13.03
N TRP A 304 3.88 -1.14 -11.92
CA TRP A 304 4.55 -1.45 -10.65
C TRP A 304 3.98 -2.72 -10.00
N LEU A 305 4.60 -3.17 -8.93
CA LEU A 305 4.08 -4.22 -8.06
C LEU A 305 4.20 -3.76 -6.62
N TRP A 306 3.07 -3.71 -5.94
CA TRP A 306 3.00 -3.35 -4.54
C TRP A 306 1.96 -4.19 -3.80
N SER A 307 2.18 -4.38 -2.52
CA SER A 307 1.13 -4.78 -1.58
C SER A 307 1.33 -4.08 -0.23
N TRP A 308 0.22 -3.73 0.39
CA TRP A 308 0.19 -3.38 1.78
C TRP A 308 -0.10 -4.63 2.59
N ASN A 309 0.72 -4.88 3.58
CA ASN A 309 0.78 -6.15 4.29
C ASN A 309 0.77 -5.90 5.79
N LEU A 310 0.29 -6.90 6.52
CA LEU A 310 0.33 -6.89 7.97
C LEU A 310 1.44 -7.80 8.46
N ALA A 311 2.26 -7.29 9.39
CA ALA A 311 3.41 -8.00 9.92
C ALA A 311 3.51 -7.83 11.44
N ILE A 312 4.17 -8.76 12.11
CA ILE A 312 4.41 -8.75 13.56
C ILE A 312 5.88 -8.39 13.79
N PRO A 313 6.19 -7.27 14.48
CA PRO A 313 7.58 -6.99 14.85
C PRO A 313 8.11 -8.05 15.83
N ALA A 314 9.38 -8.44 15.66
CA ALA A 314 10.01 -9.49 16.47
C ALA A 314 9.98 -9.19 17.99
N GLY A 315 9.87 -7.92 18.36
CA GLY A 315 9.79 -7.47 19.76
C GLY A 315 8.42 -7.61 20.41
N SER A 316 7.34 -7.85 19.66
CA SER A 316 6.00 -7.98 20.22
C SER A 316 5.91 -9.17 21.20
N LYS A 317 5.23 -8.96 22.32
CA LYS A 317 4.93 -9.98 23.31
C LYS A 317 3.55 -10.60 23.14
N LYS A 318 2.79 -10.17 22.11
CA LYS A 318 1.39 -10.55 21.85
C LYS A 318 1.26 -11.29 20.51
N VAL A 319 2.28 -12.09 20.18
CA VAL A 319 2.42 -12.75 18.87
C VAL A 319 1.18 -13.57 18.50
N ASP A 320 0.63 -14.36 19.40
CA ASP A 320 -0.52 -15.23 19.12
C ASP A 320 -1.79 -14.41 18.83
N ALA A 321 -2.03 -13.35 19.57
CA ALA A 321 -3.17 -12.46 19.34
C ALA A 321 -3.01 -11.68 18.01
N ALA A 322 -1.80 -11.19 17.73
CA ALA A 322 -1.47 -10.51 16.48
C ALA A 322 -1.61 -11.46 15.27
N GLN A 323 -1.16 -12.71 15.39
CA GLN A 323 -1.32 -13.73 14.35
C GLN A 323 -2.80 -14.02 14.05
N LYS A 324 -3.64 -14.15 15.07
CA LYS A 324 -5.10 -14.35 14.89
C LYS A 324 -5.72 -13.18 14.10
N PHE A 325 -5.38 -11.95 14.49
CA PHE A 325 -5.90 -10.78 13.79
C PHE A 325 -5.43 -10.71 12.32
N ILE A 326 -4.13 -10.94 12.07
CA ILE A 326 -3.57 -10.93 10.71
C ILE A 326 -4.22 -12.02 9.85
N THR A 327 -4.32 -13.25 10.37
CA THR A 327 -4.96 -14.35 9.66
C THR A 327 -6.41 -14.02 9.29
N TRP A 328 -7.20 -13.50 10.25
CA TRP A 328 -8.57 -13.07 9.99
C TRP A 328 -8.66 -12.01 8.91
N SER A 329 -7.92 -10.89 9.06
CA SER A 329 -8.03 -9.72 8.18
C SER A 329 -7.51 -9.93 6.76
N THR A 330 -6.69 -10.98 6.54
CA THR A 330 -6.13 -11.32 5.21
C THR A 330 -6.67 -12.64 4.64
N SER A 331 -7.72 -13.20 5.28
CA SER A 331 -8.36 -14.46 4.88
C SER A 331 -9.34 -14.29 3.71
N LYS A 332 -9.72 -15.42 3.12
CA LYS A 332 -10.85 -15.50 2.18
C LYS A 332 -12.16 -15.08 2.84
N ASP A 333 -12.36 -15.42 4.12
CA ASP A 333 -13.57 -15.09 4.88
C ASP A 333 -13.69 -13.57 5.09
N TYR A 334 -12.58 -12.87 5.29
CA TYR A 334 -12.60 -11.41 5.33
C TYR A 334 -13.02 -10.80 3.99
N ILE A 335 -12.52 -11.32 2.87
CA ILE A 335 -12.94 -10.89 1.53
C ILE A 335 -14.45 -11.11 1.34
N GLN A 336 -14.97 -12.27 1.76
CA GLN A 336 -16.43 -12.55 1.74
C GLN A 336 -17.21 -11.60 2.64
N LEU A 337 -16.69 -11.27 3.82
CA LEU A 337 -17.31 -10.30 4.71
C LEU A 337 -17.42 -8.92 4.04
N VAL A 338 -16.36 -8.44 3.40
CA VAL A 338 -16.38 -7.17 2.64
C VAL A 338 -17.36 -7.26 1.48
N ALA A 339 -17.35 -8.36 0.70
CA ALA A 339 -18.27 -8.57 -0.40
C ALA A 339 -19.73 -8.51 0.04
N LYS A 340 -20.05 -9.14 1.18
CA LYS A 340 -21.41 -9.13 1.76
C LYS A 340 -21.82 -7.74 2.28
N THR A 341 -20.88 -6.99 2.84
CA THR A 341 -21.17 -5.71 3.50
C THR A 341 -21.17 -4.54 2.51
N ASN A 342 -20.17 -4.51 1.62
CA ASN A 342 -19.88 -3.37 0.74
C ASN A 342 -20.06 -3.70 -0.75
N GLY A 343 -20.25 -4.97 -1.09
CA GLY A 343 -20.32 -5.45 -2.47
C GLY A 343 -18.97 -5.91 -3.02
N TRP A 344 -19.03 -6.81 -4.01
CA TRP A 344 -17.86 -7.45 -4.60
C TRP A 344 -16.86 -6.47 -5.26
N ALA A 345 -17.33 -5.35 -5.81
CA ALA A 345 -16.44 -4.35 -6.40
C ALA A 345 -15.52 -3.65 -5.36
N ASN A 346 -15.85 -3.76 -4.08
CA ASN A 346 -15.15 -3.07 -2.98
C ASN A 346 -14.29 -4.01 -2.11
N VAL A 347 -14.09 -5.27 -2.52
CA VAL A 347 -13.19 -6.18 -1.80
C VAL A 347 -11.73 -5.75 -1.95
N PRO A 348 -10.85 -6.02 -0.98
CA PRO A 348 -9.42 -5.87 -1.19
C PRO A 348 -8.94 -6.84 -2.26
N THR A 349 -8.31 -6.30 -3.31
CA THR A 349 -7.87 -7.03 -4.50
C THR A 349 -6.36 -7.26 -4.52
N GLY A 350 -5.84 -7.88 -5.57
CA GLY A 350 -4.40 -8.02 -5.82
C GLY A 350 -3.68 -9.05 -4.96
N THR A 351 -4.40 -9.87 -4.19
CA THR A 351 -3.78 -10.82 -3.26
C THR A 351 -4.06 -12.27 -3.58
N ARG A 352 -5.30 -12.65 -3.96
CA ARG A 352 -5.75 -14.04 -4.06
C ARG A 352 -6.26 -14.40 -5.45
N LYS A 353 -5.86 -15.58 -5.94
CA LYS A 353 -6.33 -16.14 -7.21
C LYS A 353 -7.85 -16.36 -7.19
N SER A 354 -8.39 -16.86 -6.06
CA SER A 354 -9.81 -17.13 -5.87
C SER A 354 -10.67 -15.87 -6.01
N THR A 355 -10.18 -14.69 -5.63
CA THR A 355 -10.91 -13.43 -5.84
C THR A 355 -11.12 -13.17 -7.33
N TYR A 356 -10.07 -13.28 -8.15
CA TYR A 356 -10.16 -13.09 -9.60
C TYR A 356 -10.92 -14.20 -10.33
N ALA A 357 -10.98 -15.40 -9.74
CA ALA A 357 -11.75 -16.52 -10.28
C ALA A 357 -13.27 -16.44 -9.94
N SER A 358 -13.65 -15.58 -8.97
CA SER A 358 -15.08 -15.42 -8.58
C SER A 358 -15.88 -14.78 -9.72
N PRO A 359 -16.96 -15.43 -10.21
CA PRO A 359 -17.85 -14.83 -11.19
C PRO A 359 -18.53 -13.54 -10.69
N GLU A 360 -18.82 -13.47 -9.40
CA GLU A 360 -19.43 -12.32 -8.77
C GLU A 360 -18.49 -11.12 -8.78
N PHE A 361 -17.20 -11.33 -8.48
CA PHE A 361 -16.18 -10.29 -8.57
C PHE A 361 -16.00 -9.81 -10.01
N GLN A 362 -15.83 -10.74 -10.95
CA GLN A 362 -15.68 -10.41 -12.38
C GLN A 362 -16.86 -9.59 -12.92
N LYS A 363 -18.08 -9.93 -12.50
CA LYS A 363 -19.28 -9.19 -12.90
C LYS A 363 -19.36 -7.80 -12.27
N ALA A 364 -18.96 -7.66 -11.02
CA ALA A 364 -19.07 -6.40 -10.26
C ALA A 364 -17.93 -5.44 -10.54
N ALA A 365 -16.69 -5.94 -10.68
CA ALA A 365 -15.46 -5.15 -10.79
C ALA A 365 -15.05 -4.97 -12.27
N ARG A 366 -15.55 -3.93 -12.93
CA ARG A 366 -15.23 -3.59 -14.34
C ARG A 366 -13.73 -3.48 -14.61
N PHE A 367 -12.95 -3.21 -13.59
CA PHE A 367 -11.51 -3.05 -13.63
C PHE A 367 -10.72 -4.36 -13.46
N ALA A 368 -11.38 -5.46 -13.04
CA ALA A 368 -10.71 -6.69 -12.62
C ALA A 368 -9.73 -7.25 -13.65
N ALA A 369 -10.11 -7.26 -14.93
CA ALA A 369 -9.25 -7.77 -16.00
C ALA A 369 -8.02 -6.87 -16.22
N ALA A 370 -8.20 -5.54 -16.24
CA ALA A 370 -7.12 -4.57 -16.40
C ALA A 370 -6.14 -4.61 -15.22
N GLU A 371 -6.66 -4.69 -13.98
CA GLU A 371 -5.87 -4.82 -12.77
C GLU A 371 -5.05 -6.11 -12.76
N LYS A 372 -5.69 -7.26 -13.05
CA LYS A 372 -4.98 -8.54 -13.08
C LYS A 372 -3.87 -8.55 -14.12
N THR A 373 -4.16 -8.05 -15.34
CA THR A 373 -3.16 -7.91 -16.40
C THR A 373 -1.99 -7.02 -15.97
N ALA A 374 -2.26 -5.91 -15.27
CA ALA A 374 -1.24 -5.01 -14.76
C ALA A 374 -0.35 -5.69 -13.71
N ILE A 375 -0.94 -6.40 -12.74
CA ILE A 375 -0.20 -7.15 -11.71
C ILE A 375 0.64 -8.27 -12.33
N ASP A 376 0.07 -9.05 -13.24
CA ASP A 376 0.75 -10.18 -13.88
C ASP A 376 1.91 -9.72 -14.80
N SER A 377 1.82 -8.50 -15.36
CA SER A 377 2.86 -7.92 -16.23
C SER A 377 3.99 -7.24 -15.46
N ALA A 378 3.84 -7.02 -14.16
CA ALA A 378 4.88 -6.40 -13.35
C ALA A 378 6.08 -7.34 -13.19
N ASN A 379 7.28 -6.84 -13.50
CA ASN A 379 8.51 -7.63 -13.40
C ASN A 379 9.57 -6.88 -12.57
N PRO A 380 9.63 -7.13 -11.26
CA PRO A 380 10.59 -6.45 -10.38
C PRO A 380 12.06 -6.79 -10.66
N THR A 381 12.35 -7.88 -11.37
CA THR A 381 13.72 -8.32 -11.69
C THR A 381 14.21 -7.84 -13.04
N ASP A 382 13.31 -7.28 -13.88
CA ASP A 382 13.61 -6.71 -15.20
C ASP A 382 12.74 -5.48 -15.47
N SER A 383 12.82 -4.49 -14.60
CA SER A 383 11.97 -3.29 -14.62
C SER A 383 12.54 -2.12 -15.41
N THR A 384 13.77 -2.21 -15.88
CA THR A 384 14.49 -1.11 -16.58
C THR A 384 15.01 -1.53 -17.93
N LEU A 385 15.16 -0.58 -18.87
CA LEU A 385 15.69 -0.88 -20.19
C LEU A 385 17.16 -1.29 -20.15
N PRO A 386 18.08 -0.55 -19.50
CA PRO A 386 19.39 -1.05 -19.15
C PRO A 386 19.27 -2.03 -17.96
N LYS A 387 20.14 -3.04 -17.93
CA LYS A 387 20.19 -3.95 -16.77
C LYS A 387 20.51 -3.17 -15.50
N SER A 388 19.75 -3.45 -14.43
CA SER A 388 19.94 -2.83 -13.10
C SER A 388 20.41 -3.85 -12.07
N PRO A 389 21.15 -3.41 -11.02
CA PRO A 389 21.67 -4.29 -9.97
C PRO A 389 20.65 -4.56 -8.87
N TYR A 390 19.49 -3.90 -8.88
CA TYR A 390 18.46 -3.97 -7.84
C TYR A 390 17.20 -4.70 -8.32
N VAL A 391 16.41 -5.17 -7.36
CA VAL A 391 15.05 -5.66 -7.54
C VAL A 391 14.08 -4.52 -7.18
N GLY A 392 12.94 -4.46 -7.88
CA GLY A 392 11.88 -3.48 -7.68
C GLY A 392 11.46 -2.82 -8.97
N VAL A 393 10.24 -2.30 -9.01
CA VAL A 393 9.73 -1.53 -10.16
C VAL A 393 9.71 -0.05 -9.82
N GLN A 394 8.92 0.32 -8.79
CA GLN A 394 8.76 1.70 -8.34
C GLN A 394 9.72 2.09 -7.21
N PHE A 395 10.62 1.21 -6.83
CA PHE A 395 11.65 1.40 -5.83
C PHE A 395 12.88 0.50 -6.14
N ALA A 396 14.00 0.75 -5.50
CA ALA A 396 15.12 -0.19 -5.43
C ALA A 396 15.10 -0.87 -4.06
N ALA A 397 15.08 -2.22 -4.03
CA ALA A 397 14.96 -3.01 -2.79
C ALA A 397 16.29 -3.06 -2.01
N ILE A 398 16.79 -1.91 -1.62
CA ILE A 398 17.98 -1.72 -0.76
C ILE A 398 17.64 -0.86 0.45
N PRO A 399 18.29 -1.05 1.60
CA PRO A 399 17.97 -0.31 2.83
C PRO A 399 18.08 1.22 2.69
N GLU A 400 18.97 1.71 1.85
CA GLU A 400 19.25 3.13 1.62
C GLU A 400 18.14 3.82 0.80
N PHE A 401 17.32 3.04 0.08
CA PHE A 401 16.35 3.61 -0.83
C PHE A 401 15.31 4.49 -0.14
N GLN A 402 14.92 4.19 1.08
CA GLN A 402 13.98 5.04 1.82
C GLN A 402 14.52 6.48 1.96
N SER A 403 15.77 6.63 2.35
CA SER A 403 16.43 7.95 2.48
C SER A 403 16.61 8.62 1.12
N ILE A 404 17.11 7.88 0.13
CA ILE A 404 17.34 8.36 -1.23
C ILE A 404 16.03 8.79 -1.88
N GLY A 405 15.01 7.95 -1.86
CA GLY A 405 13.72 8.22 -2.49
C GLY A 405 12.99 9.41 -1.87
N ILE A 406 13.09 9.61 -0.54
CA ILE A 406 12.54 10.79 0.12
C ILE A 406 13.27 12.06 -0.35
N ALA A 407 14.61 12.05 -0.34
CA ALA A 407 15.40 13.21 -0.76
C ALA A 407 15.15 13.58 -2.24
N VAL A 408 15.12 12.59 -3.12
CA VAL A 408 14.79 12.79 -4.54
C VAL A 408 13.36 13.29 -4.72
N GLY A 409 12.38 12.70 -4.02
CA GLY A 409 10.99 13.13 -4.06
C GLY A 409 10.79 14.60 -3.68
N GLN A 410 11.56 15.10 -2.72
CA GLN A 410 11.58 16.53 -2.33
C GLN A 410 12.06 17.42 -3.48
N GLN A 411 13.13 17.01 -4.18
CA GLN A 411 13.65 17.75 -5.33
C GLN A 411 12.66 17.77 -6.48
N MET A 412 12.02 16.62 -6.79
CA MET A 412 11.03 16.53 -7.85
C MET A 412 9.79 17.39 -7.55
N SER A 413 9.31 17.37 -6.30
CA SER A 413 8.22 18.24 -5.87
C SER A 413 8.58 19.73 -5.93
N SER A 414 9.83 20.08 -5.61
CA SER A 414 10.33 21.45 -5.75
C SER A 414 10.38 21.93 -7.20
N ALA A 415 10.80 21.04 -8.12
CA ALA A 415 10.80 21.33 -9.55
C ALA A 415 9.37 21.51 -10.10
N LEU A 416 8.44 20.63 -9.70
CA LEU A 416 7.02 20.73 -10.07
C LEU A 416 6.40 22.03 -9.57
N ALA A 417 6.74 22.45 -8.35
CA ALA A 417 6.27 23.72 -7.77
C ALA A 417 6.96 24.97 -8.36
N GLY A 418 7.90 24.81 -9.29
CA GLY A 418 8.63 25.92 -9.92
C GLY A 418 9.64 26.61 -9.00
N ARG A 419 10.02 25.99 -7.86
CA ARG A 419 10.99 26.53 -6.91
C ARG A 419 12.44 26.33 -7.36
N THR A 420 12.65 25.35 -8.23
CA THR A 420 13.94 25.03 -8.82
C THR A 420 13.78 24.54 -10.25
N SER A 421 14.82 24.59 -11.07
CA SER A 421 14.79 23.98 -12.38
C SER A 421 14.89 22.45 -12.32
N VAL A 422 14.44 21.75 -13.35
CA VAL A 422 14.58 20.29 -13.46
C VAL A 422 16.05 19.88 -13.36
N ASP A 423 16.94 20.56 -14.06
CA ASP A 423 18.39 20.27 -14.02
C ASP A 423 18.99 20.42 -12.62
N ALA A 424 18.64 21.48 -11.92
CA ALA A 424 19.11 21.70 -10.55
C ALA A 424 18.55 20.64 -9.58
N ALA A 425 17.28 20.25 -9.74
CA ALA A 425 16.65 19.20 -8.94
C ALA A 425 17.32 17.83 -9.16
N LEU A 426 17.60 17.47 -10.43
CA LEU A 426 18.28 16.22 -10.78
C LEU A 426 19.72 16.19 -10.25
N LYS A 427 20.46 17.30 -10.38
CA LYS A 427 21.81 17.42 -9.83
C LYS A 427 21.82 17.26 -8.31
N ALA A 428 20.92 17.93 -7.60
CA ALA A 428 20.80 17.80 -6.15
C ALA A 428 20.41 16.36 -5.73
N SER A 429 19.56 15.72 -6.50
CA SER A 429 19.16 14.32 -6.33
C SER A 429 20.32 13.36 -6.54
N GLN A 430 21.14 13.57 -7.59
CA GLN A 430 22.34 12.79 -7.86
C GLN A 430 23.33 12.84 -6.69
N VAL A 431 23.63 14.04 -6.21
CA VAL A 431 24.54 14.27 -5.06
C VAL A 431 24.00 13.58 -3.79
N ALA A 432 22.71 13.70 -3.53
CA ALA A 432 22.10 13.06 -2.35
C ALA A 432 22.19 11.53 -2.42
N ALA A 433 21.87 10.94 -3.58
CA ALA A 433 21.98 9.50 -3.79
C ALA A 433 23.42 9.00 -3.71
N GLU A 434 24.37 9.70 -4.32
CA GLU A 434 25.81 9.36 -4.24
C GLU A 434 26.31 9.34 -2.81
N ARG A 435 25.92 10.34 -2.01
CA ARG A 435 26.32 10.43 -0.61
C ARG A 435 25.84 9.21 0.19
N GLU A 436 24.58 8.82 0.04
CA GLU A 436 24.02 7.67 0.76
C GLU A 436 24.67 6.35 0.31
N MET A 437 24.89 6.18 -1.00
CA MET A 437 25.51 4.97 -1.56
C MET A 437 26.99 4.83 -1.15
N LYS A 438 27.76 5.93 -1.13
CA LYS A 438 29.14 5.94 -0.60
C LYS A 438 29.17 5.63 0.90
N LYS A 439 28.29 6.25 1.68
CA LYS A 439 28.15 5.99 3.13
C LYS A 439 27.84 4.53 3.42
N ALA A 440 27.03 3.90 2.59
CA ALA A 440 26.69 2.47 2.71
C ALA A 440 27.77 1.52 2.15
N GLY A 441 28.83 2.05 1.51
CA GLY A 441 29.99 1.27 1.06
C GLY A 441 29.80 0.57 -0.29
N TYR A 442 28.83 0.97 -1.10
CA TYR A 442 28.63 0.38 -2.44
C TYR A 442 29.80 0.68 -3.38
N TYR A 443 30.44 1.82 -3.21
CA TYR A 443 31.67 2.22 -3.91
C TYR A 443 32.41 3.32 -3.12
N LYS A 444 33.70 3.54 -3.46
CA LYS A 444 34.55 4.55 -2.81
C LYS A 444 34.33 5.96 -3.35
#